data_a4e9c982af9f09b116b217b565674e79
#
_entry.id   a4e9c982af9f09b116b217b565674e79
#
_cell.length_a   1.000
_cell.length_b   1.000
_cell.length_c   1.000
_cell.angle_alpha   90.00
_cell.angle_beta   90.00
_cell.angle_gamma   90.00
#
_symmetry.space_group_name_H-M   'P 1'
#
loop_
_entity.id
_entity.type
_entity.pdbx_description
1 polymer ?
#
loop_
_entity_poly.entity_id
_entity_poly.type
_entity_poly.pdbx_seq_one_letter_code
_entity_poly.pdbx_strand_id
1 'polypeptide(L)'
;MYGQLNNGELDWLENERFRMALSYIREKRQCFPPCGEYEIDGRHVYAMIQAYDTKEEEECGWEGHRKYIDRHYIVSGEETVLVTELPIENEGYDDTIDLLRGSAQASVKLPMRSDCFAVFFPNDFHKAKCHLNGVHGIRKILIKIEL
;
A
#
# COMPACT_ATOMS: atom_id res chain seq x y z
N MET A 1 4.60 -8.80 1.87
CA MET A 1 4.19 -9.85 0.86
C MET A 1 3.86 -9.17 -0.46
N TYR A 2 4.18 -9.80 -1.60
CA TYR A 2 3.99 -9.24 -2.93
C TYR A 2 3.52 -10.31 -3.91
N GLY A 3 2.60 -9.99 -4.83
CA GLY A 3 2.09 -10.93 -5.82
C GLY A 3 1.03 -10.36 -6.77
N GLN A 4 0.42 -11.23 -7.57
CA GLN A 4 -0.71 -10.90 -8.43
C GLN A 4 -2.01 -11.48 -7.88
N LEU A 5 -3.09 -10.69 -7.93
CA LEU A 5 -4.38 -11.06 -7.34
C LEU A 5 -5.07 -12.24 -8.06
N ASN A 6 -4.75 -12.48 -9.34
CA ASN A 6 -5.43 -13.49 -10.15
C ASN A 6 -5.15 -14.94 -9.74
N ASN A 7 -4.15 -15.18 -8.91
CA ASN A 7 -3.71 -16.54 -8.56
C ASN A 7 -4.51 -17.19 -7.41
N GLY A 8 -5.65 -16.61 -7.02
CA GLY A 8 -6.64 -17.26 -6.14
C GLY A 8 -6.24 -17.52 -4.69
N GLU A 9 -5.01 -17.25 -4.31
CA GLU A 9 -4.32 -17.92 -3.23
C GLU A 9 -4.10 -17.10 -1.96
N LEU A 10 -4.88 -16.04 -1.77
CA LEU A 10 -4.81 -15.28 -0.51
C LEU A 10 -5.86 -15.72 0.52
N ASP A 11 -6.55 -16.79 0.25
CA ASP A 11 -7.52 -17.39 1.19
C ASP A 11 -6.86 -18.02 2.43
N TRP A 12 -5.52 -18.16 2.44
CA TRP A 12 -4.77 -18.69 3.57
C TRP A 12 -4.60 -17.71 4.75
N LEU A 13 -4.91 -16.43 4.55
CA LEU A 13 -5.04 -15.50 5.66
C LEU A 13 -6.41 -15.71 6.31
N GLU A 14 -6.49 -16.56 7.31
CA GLU A 14 -7.72 -16.91 8.04
C GLU A 14 -8.36 -15.72 8.80
N ASN A 15 -7.71 -14.57 8.81
CA ASN A 15 -8.19 -13.36 9.47
C ASN A 15 -9.36 -12.75 8.70
N GLU A 16 -10.48 -12.52 9.38
CA GLU A 16 -11.71 -11.95 8.80
C GLU A 16 -11.48 -10.57 8.17
N ARG A 17 -10.67 -9.70 8.79
CA ARG A 17 -10.35 -8.36 8.26
C ARG A 17 -9.60 -8.43 6.92
N PHE A 18 -8.71 -9.41 6.76
CA PHE A 18 -8.03 -9.65 5.47
C PHE A 18 -9.00 -10.13 4.38
N ARG A 19 -9.98 -10.97 4.74
CA ARG A 19 -11.04 -11.41 3.81
C ARG A 19 -11.92 -10.24 3.38
N MET A 20 -12.30 -9.35 4.30
CA MET A 20 -13.05 -8.12 4.00
C MET A 20 -12.26 -7.23 3.03
N ALA A 21 -10.97 -7.00 3.30
CA ALA A 21 -10.09 -6.22 2.43
C ALA A 21 -10.01 -6.81 1.01
N LEU A 22 -9.85 -8.14 0.90
CA LEU A 22 -9.78 -8.82 -0.39
C LEU A 22 -11.10 -8.74 -1.16
N SER A 23 -12.23 -8.94 -0.46
CA SER A 23 -13.57 -8.83 -1.05
C SER A 23 -13.81 -7.42 -1.61
N TYR A 24 -13.46 -6.40 -0.84
CA TYR A 24 -13.57 -5.00 -1.27
C TYR A 24 -12.73 -4.71 -2.53
N ILE A 25 -11.47 -5.17 -2.57
CA ILE A 25 -10.63 -5.01 -3.75
C ILE A 25 -11.24 -5.71 -4.97
N ARG A 26 -11.71 -6.96 -4.83
CA ARG A 26 -12.33 -7.73 -5.92
C ARG A 26 -13.56 -7.03 -6.51
N GLU A 27 -14.36 -6.40 -5.67
CA GLU A 27 -15.52 -5.61 -6.09
C GLU A 27 -15.11 -4.30 -6.76
N LYS A 28 -14.29 -3.49 -6.09
CA LYS A 28 -14.00 -2.10 -6.49
C LYS A 28 -13.00 -1.97 -7.64
N ARG A 29 -12.17 -2.98 -7.90
CA ARG A 29 -11.27 -2.96 -9.07
C ARG A 29 -12.03 -2.93 -10.41
N GLN A 30 -13.25 -3.43 -10.45
CA GLN A 30 -14.10 -3.44 -11.67
C GLN A 30 -14.82 -2.11 -11.87
N CYS A 31 -15.14 -1.41 -10.80
CA CYS A 31 -15.79 -0.10 -10.83
C CYS A 31 -15.07 0.80 -9.82
N PHE A 32 -13.96 1.41 -10.27
CA PHE A 32 -13.08 2.21 -9.42
C PHE A 32 -13.82 3.41 -8.84
N PRO A 33 -13.91 3.53 -7.50
CA PRO A 33 -14.66 4.60 -6.85
C PRO A 33 -13.95 5.96 -6.99
N PRO A 34 -14.63 7.08 -6.73
CA PRO A 34 -13.97 8.37 -6.54
C PRO A 34 -12.88 8.31 -5.48
N CYS A 35 -11.83 9.15 -5.63
CA CYS A 35 -10.77 9.25 -4.62
C CYS A 35 -11.35 9.68 -3.28
N GLY A 36 -10.89 9.06 -2.20
CA GLY A 36 -11.36 9.32 -0.84
C GLY A 36 -11.17 8.14 0.09
N GLU A 37 -11.67 8.25 1.31
CA GLU A 37 -11.68 7.19 2.31
C GLU A 37 -13.05 6.54 2.39
N TYR A 38 -13.08 5.21 2.57
CA TYR A 38 -14.29 4.39 2.65
C TYR A 38 -14.15 3.38 3.78
N GLU A 39 -15.03 3.44 4.75
CA GLU A 39 -15.08 2.45 5.83
C GLU A 39 -15.59 1.11 5.30
N ILE A 40 -14.94 0.02 5.70
CA ILE A 40 -15.33 -1.37 5.40
C ILE A 40 -15.84 -2.01 6.69
N ASP A 41 -15.07 -1.88 7.77
CA ASP A 41 -15.42 -2.25 9.14
C ASP A 41 -15.00 -1.09 10.08
N GLY A 42 -15.70 0.03 10.00
CA GLY A 42 -15.32 1.26 10.69
C GLY A 42 -13.86 1.63 10.42
N ARG A 43 -13.13 1.94 11.49
CA ARG A 43 -11.68 2.21 11.40
C ARG A 43 -10.82 0.97 11.55
N HIS A 44 -11.40 -0.20 11.87
CA HIS A 44 -10.66 -1.46 11.92
C HIS A 44 -10.20 -1.91 10.52
N VAL A 45 -11.04 -1.66 9.51
CA VAL A 45 -10.69 -1.90 8.10
C VAL A 45 -11.28 -0.77 7.26
N TYR A 46 -10.45 -0.02 6.56
CA TYR A 46 -10.90 1.03 5.66
C TYR A 46 -10.04 1.14 4.41
N ALA A 47 -10.64 1.63 3.33
CA ALA A 47 -10.00 1.82 2.06
C ALA A 47 -9.65 3.29 1.83
N MET A 48 -8.51 3.54 1.21
CA MET A 48 -8.10 4.81 0.64
C MET A 48 -8.01 4.64 -0.89
N ILE A 49 -8.92 5.26 -1.61
CA ILE A 49 -8.94 5.25 -3.07
C ILE A 49 -8.10 6.42 -3.58
N GLN A 50 -7.07 6.11 -4.35
CA GLN A 50 -6.06 7.08 -4.77
C GLN A 50 -5.87 7.06 -6.28
N ALA A 51 -5.74 8.26 -6.87
CA ALA A 51 -5.27 8.47 -8.24
C ALA A 51 -4.21 9.57 -8.22
N TYR A 52 -3.04 9.31 -8.82
CA TYR A 52 -1.90 10.21 -8.82
C TYR A 52 -0.94 9.85 -9.95
N ASP A 53 -0.05 10.78 -10.29
CA ASP A 53 1.10 10.49 -11.12
C ASP A 53 2.30 10.10 -10.26
N THR A 54 3.08 9.11 -10.73
CA THR A 54 4.33 8.72 -10.08
C THR A 54 5.35 9.86 -10.13
N LYS A 55 6.37 9.81 -9.25
CA LYS A 55 7.39 10.84 -9.07
C LYS A 55 8.79 10.25 -9.08
N GLU A 56 9.79 11.11 -9.18
CA GLU A 56 11.18 10.71 -8.95
C GLU A 56 11.35 10.17 -7.52
N GLU A 57 12.27 9.25 -7.35
CA GLU A 57 12.50 8.56 -6.07
C GLU A 57 12.84 9.54 -4.94
N GLU A 58 13.55 10.63 -5.26
CA GLU A 58 13.96 11.68 -4.33
C GLU A 58 12.80 12.54 -3.82
N GLU A 59 11.70 12.59 -4.58
CA GLU A 59 10.47 13.31 -4.20
C GLU A 59 9.52 12.47 -3.35
N CYS A 60 9.80 11.16 -3.21
CA CYS A 60 8.98 10.23 -2.45
C CYS A 60 9.54 10.05 -1.05
N GLY A 61 8.66 10.02 -0.04
CA GLY A 61 9.03 9.82 1.35
C GLY A 61 8.98 8.36 1.78
N TRP A 62 9.84 7.99 2.73
CA TRP A 62 9.73 6.74 3.47
C TRP A 62 8.65 6.84 4.52
N GLU A 63 7.83 5.80 4.61
CA GLU A 63 6.74 5.70 5.58
C GLU A 63 6.68 4.31 6.20
N GLY A 64 6.19 4.27 7.44
CA GLY A 64 5.89 3.04 8.16
C GLY A 64 4.72 3.26 9.10
N HIS A 65 4.23 2.17 9.68
CA HIS A 65 3.04 2.17 10.52
C HIS A 65 3.31 1.37 11.81
N ARG A 66 2.50 1.60 12.85
CA ARG A 66 2.57 0.85 14.10
C ARG A 66 1.30 0.07 14.40
N LYS A 67 0.15 0.57 13.93
CA LYS A 67 -1.17 0.03 14.24
C LYS A 67 -1.79 -0.73 13.08
N TYR A 68 -1.51 -0.27 11.85
CA TYR A 68 -2.15 -0.80 10.65
C TYR A 68 -1.18 -1.58 9.77
N ILE A 69 -1.74 -2.59 9.12
CA ILE A 69 -1.14 -3.26 7.97
C ILE A 69 -1.65 -2.53 6.73
N ASP A 70 -0.76 -2.19 5.80
CA ASP A 70 -1.09 -1.59 4.52
C ASP A 70 -1.16 -2.64 3.44
N ARG A 71 -2.29 -2.71 2.75
CA ARG A 71 -2.46 -3.53 1.57
C ARG A 71 -2.62 -2.64 0.34
N HIS A 72 -1.58 -2.55 -0.45
CA HIS A 72 -1.56 -1.82 -1.72
C HIS A 72 -2.03 -2.72 -2.86
N TYR A 73 -2.93 -2.23 -3.70
CA TYR A 73 -3.37 -2.90 -4.92
C TYR A 73 -3.43 -1.90 -6.07
N ILE A 74 -2.72 -2.20 -7.16
CA ILE A 74 -2.70 -1.36 -8.36
C ILE A 74 -3.83 -1.80 -9.30
N VAL A 75 -4.81 -0.91 -9.49
CA VAL A 75 -5.91 -1.13 -10.43
C VAL A 75 -5.43 -0.86 -11.86
N SER A 76 -4.67 0.23 -12.06
CA SER A 76 -4.07 0.57 -13.36
C SER A 76 -2.81 1.42 -13.19
N GLY A 77 -1.92 1.32 -14.16
CA GLY A 77 -0.62 1.98 -14.18
C GLY A 77 0.49 1.09 -13.61
N GLU A 78 1.66 1.68 -13.42
CA GLU A 78 2.82 1.02 -12.78
C GLU A 78 3.62 1.99 -11.93
N GLU A 79 4.10 1.52 -10.79
CA GLU A 79 4.98 2.24 -9.87
C GLU A 79 6.06 1.34 -9.30
N THR A 80 7.11 1.91 -8.76
CA THR A 80 8.05 1.21 -7.89
C THR A 80 7.70 1.51 -6.43
N VAL A 81 7.64 0.47 -5.61
CA VAL A 81 7.66 0.61 -4.15
C VAL A 81 8.99 0.10 -3.63
N LEU A 82 9.73 0.96 -2.94
CA LEU A 82 10.94 0.56 -2.24
C LEU A 82 10.57 0.06 -0.84
N VAL A 83 11.24 -0.99 -0.40
CA VAL A 83 11.03 -1.60 0.93
C VAL A 83 12.38 -1.81 1.60
N THR A 84 12.44 -1.57 2.90
CA THR A 84 13.63 -1.85 3.71
C THR A 84 13.26 -2.55 5.00
N GLU A 85 14.07 -3.53 5.39
CA GLU A 85 14.05 -4.16 6.71
C GLU A 85 15.10 -3.56 7.64
N LEU A 86 15.95 -2.68 7.11
CA LEU A 86 17.00 -2.05 7.89
C LEU A 86 16.41 -0.96 8.80
N PRO A 87 17.02 -0.72 9.97
CA PRO A 87 16.64 0.41 10.80
C PRO A 87 16.70 1.69 9.96
N ILE A 88 15.61 2.44 10.01
CA ILE A 88 15.57 3.78 9.41
C ILE A 88 16.00 4.82 10.45
N GLU A 89 16.54 5.92 9.97
CA GLU A 89 16.64 7.13 10.80
C GLU A 89 15.22 7.68 10.97
N ASN A 90 14.71 7.57 12.20
CA ASN A 90 13.35 7.97 12.57
C ASN A 90 13.27 9.50 12.65
N GLU A 91 12.43 10.10 11.82
CA GLU A 91 12.17 11.55 11.80
C GLU A 91 10.92 11.95 12.58
N GLY A 92 10.16 11.00 13.09
CA GLY A 92 8.99 11.21 13.92
C GLY A 92 7.81 10.31 13.60
N TYR A 93 6.93 10.16 14.58
CA TYR A 93 5.70 9.38 14.47
C TYR A 93 4.48 10.25 14.78
N ASP A 94 3.53 10.29 13.87
CA ASP A 94 2.23 10.92 14.05
C ASP A 94 1.18 9.85 14.41
N ASP A 95 0.78 9.83 15.68
CA ASP A 95 -0.18 8.87 16.21
C ASP A 95 -1.61 9.08 15.67
N THR A 96 -1.93 10.28 15.21
CA THR A 96 -3.29 10.61 14.71
C THR A 96 -3.61 9.96 13.38
N ILE A 97 -2.58 9.72 12.56
CA ILE A 97 -2.70 9.10 11.23
C ILE A 97 -1.87 7.82 11.10
N ASP A 98 -1.30 7.33 12.22
CA ASP A 98 -0.42 6.16 12.26
C ASP A 98 0.71 6.22 11.23
N LEU A 99 1.45 7.32 11.20
CA LEU A 99 2.50 7.54 10.21
C LEU A 99 3.86 7.76 10.88
N LEU A 100 4.78 6.83 10.64
CA LEU A 100 6.19 6.96 10.96
C LEU A 100 6.94 7.43 9.71
N ARG A 101 7.68 8.51 9.85
CA ARG A 101 8.55 9.05 8.80
C ARG A 101 10.01 8.76 9.12
N GLY A 102 10.82 8.67 8.07
CA GLY A 102 12.25 8.45 8.24
C GLY A 102 13.00 8.38 6.92
N SER A 103 14.26 8.02 7.00
CA SER A 103 15.13 7.81 5.84
C SER A 103 15.79 6.42 5.90
N ALA A 104 16.10 5.85 4.74
CA ALA A 104 16.78 4.56 4.62
C ALA A 104 17.82 4.62 3.49
N GLN A 105 18.95 3.93 3.70
CA GLN A 105 20.06 3.92 2.74
C GLN A 105 20.01 2.75 1.75
N ALA A 106 19.35 1.66 2.11
CA ALA A 106 19.26 0.46 1.29
C ALA A 106 17.82 -0.05 1.20
N SER A 107 17.44 -0.54 0.03
CA SER A 107 16.08 -1.01 -0.20
C SER A 107 16.02 -2.10 -1.27
N VAL A 108 14.93 -2.86 -1.24
CA VAL A 108 14.49 -3.72 -2.32
C VAL A 108 13.44 -2.98 -3.14
N LYS A 109 13.57 -3.00 -4.46
CA LYS A 109 12.60 -2.39 -5.38
C LYS A 109 11.55 -3.41 -5.79
N LEU A 110 10.28 -3.13 -5.50
CA LEU A 110 9.14 -3.92 -5.91
C LEU A 110 8.45 -3.24 -7.11
N PRO A 111 8.49 -3.84 -8.31
CA PRO A 111 7.76 -3.30 -9.46
C PRO A 111 6.28 -3.65 -9.34
N MET A 112 5.45 -2.68 -8.99
CA MET A 112 4.02 -2.81 -8.86
C MET A 112 3.34 -2.42 -10.18
N ARG A 113 2.63 -3.36 -10.81
CA ARG A 113 1.85 -3.15 -12.06
C ARG A 113 0.38 -3.44 -11.82
N SER A 114 -0.45 -3.20 -12.83
CA SER A 114 -1.88 -3.57 -12.78
C SER A 114 -2.07 -5.00 -12.30
N ASP A 115 -3.03 -5.20 -11.40
CA ASP A 115 -3.35 -6.44 -10.70
C ASP A 115 -2.28 -6.93 -9.70
N CYS A 116 -1.18 -6.18 -9.50
CA CYS A 116 -0.23 -6.47 -8.42
C CYS A 116 -0.73 -5.94 -7.07
N PHE A 117 -0.39 -6.69 -6.03
CA PHE A 117 -0.58 -6.24 -4.65
C PHE A 117 0.73 -6.35 -3.86
N ALA A 118 0.84 -5.53 -2.81
CA ALA A 118 1.86 -5.67 -1.76
C ALA A 118 1.19 -5.50 -0.39
N VAL A 119 1.69 -6.21 0.61
CA VAL A 119 1.24 -6.11 2.01
C VAL A 119 2.43 -5.74 2.85
N PHE A 120 2.32 -4.65 3.59
CA PHE A 120 3.33 -4.12 4.50
C PHE A 120 2.80 -4.20 5.93
N PHE A 121 3.51 -4.92 6.78
CA PHE A 121 3.20 -5.04 8.20
C PHE A 121 3.81 -3.85 8.97
N PRO A 122 3.37 -3.60 10.21
CA PRO A 122 4.09 -2.68 11.08
C PRO A 122 5.58 -3.01 11.13
N ASN A 123 6.41 -1.98 11.02
CA ASN A 123 7.86 -2.02 10.85
C ASN A 123 8.38 -2.39 9.44
N ASP A 124 7.52 -2.71 8.48
CA ASP A 124 7.92 -2.74 7.08
C ASP A 124 7.94 -1.32 6.52
N PHE A 125 9.12 -0.69 6.50
CA PHE A 125 9.26 0.63 5.92
C PHE A 125 9.22 0.57 4.41
N HIS A 126 8.41 1.44 3.82
CA HIS A 126 8.24 1.47 2.37
C HIS A 126 8.17 2.90 1.85
N LYS A 127 8.56 3.05 0.59
CA LYS A 127 8.49 4.31 -0.16
C LYS A 127 7.76 4.03 -1.46
N ALA A 128 6.50 4.45 -1.53
CA ALA A 128 5.64 4.26 -2.70
C ALA A 128 5.66 5.48 -3.64
N LYS A 129 4.92 5.39 -4.74
CA LYS A 129 4.73 6.42 -5.76
C LYS A 129 5.95 6.72 -6.63
N CYS A 130 7.01 5.93 -6.54
CA CYS A 130 8.22 6.15 -7.33
C CYS A 130 8.03 5.67 -8.77
N HIS A 131 8.71 6.33 -9.72
CA HIS A 131 8.76 5.87 -11.11
C HIS A 131 9.27 4.44 -11.23
N LEU A 132 8.65 3.67 -12.12
CA LEU A 132 9.20 2.38 -12.56
C LEU A 132 9.93 2.53 -13.90
N ASN A 133 9.26 3.12 -14.91
CA ASN A 133 9.78 3.37 -16.26
C ASN A 133 9.39 4.78 -16.74
N GLY A 134 9.43 5.78 -15.87
CA GLY A 134 8.97 7.16 -16.11
C GLY A 134 7.64 7.47 -15.43
N VAL A 135 7.04 8.59 -15.79
CA VAL A 135 5.78 9.06 -15.19
C VAL A 135 4.61 8.20 -15.66
N HIS A 136 3.84 7.66 -14.71
CA HIS A 136 2.62 6.91 -14.95
C HIS A 136 1.48 7.41 -14.06
N GLY A 137 0.30 7.55 -14.65
CA GLY A 137 -0.95 7.75 -13.90
C GLY A 137 -1.36 6.44 -13.21
N ILE A 138 -1.50 6.49 -11.89
CA ILE A 138 -1.86 5.35 -11.05
C ILE A 138 -3.30 5.47 -10.59
N ARG A 139 -4.02 4.33 -10.61
CA ARG A 139 -5.23 4.09 -9.81
C ARG A 139 -4.94 2.98 -8.81
N LYS A 140 -5.10 3.30 -7.53
CA LYS A 140 -4.67 2.43 -6.42
C LYS A 140 -5.78 2.30 -5.38
N ILE A 141 -5.98 1.09 -4.90
CA ILE A 141 -6.75 0.81 -3.70
C ILE A 141 -5.76 0.46 -2.60
N LEU A 142 -5.68 1.29 -1.58
CA LEU A 142 -4.92 1.04 -0.36
C LEU A 142 -5.91 0.68 0.74
N ILE A 143 -5.75 -0.49 1.35
CA ILE A 143 -6.56 -0.90 2.51
C ILE A 143 -5.69 -0.84 3.76
N LYS A 144 -6.18 -0.12 4.76
CA LYS A 144 -5.65 -0.12 6.13
C LYS A 144 -6.37 -1.18 6.94
N ILE A 145 -5.63 -2.09 7.56
CA ILE A 145 -6.16 -3.18 8.38
C ILE A 145 -5.52 -3.06 9.76
N GLU A 146 -6.32 -2.76 10.77
CA GLU A 146 -5.86 -2.67 12.16
C GLU A 146 -5.48 -4.06 12.68
N LEU A 147 -4.33 -4.15 13.37
CA LEU A 147 -3.85 -5.37 14.03
C LEU A 147 -4.65 -5.74 15.27
#